data_7d80806d8196902e920b3df8e9216101
#
_entry.id   7d80806d8196902e920b3df8e9216101
#
_cell.length_a   1.000
_cell.length_b   1.000
_cell.length_c   1.000
_cell.angle_alpha   90.00
_cell.angle_beta   90.00
_cell.angle_gamma   90.00
#
_symmetry.space_group_name_H-M   'P 1'
#
loop_
_entity.id
_entity.type
_entity.pdbx_description
1 polymer ?
#
loop_
_entity_poly.entity_id
_entity_poly.type
_entity_poly.pdbx_seq_one_letter_code
_entity_poly.pdbx_strand_id
1 'polypeptide(L)'
;MSNDDIYWIGIDLINSILSGAMLGGYYALISIGLALNFGVMRLVNLSHGDWLIIAAYICATLMTVLSMPPFWTLIIVVPVMFCIGYGVQRGLLNHISMQSAERRGMSPVFALMLPLLVTFGMSIVLSQGMLLIFSSDAATIKNDLSYSAIHLSEDLSISTLKFGFFIAAAVLLAALALWMKNTHTGRAIRASSDDPEIASLMGINTAHIYAIASGVALASASVAGFMIGMSRSFQPFDGSPFLLMAFGVVVLGGLGSLAGSFFGGIVLGIVQVMGGTYFGASAQLVSGYLIILLALVLRPHGLLKKS
;
A
#
# COMPACT_ATOMS: atom_id res chain seq x y z
N MET A 1 -28.11 -6.05 33.06
CA MET A 1 -27.88 -6.45 31.67
C MET A 1 -28.75 -7.67 31.42
N SER A 2 -29.70 -7.57 30.51
CA SER A 2 -30.55 -8.72 30.13
C SER A 2 -29.72 -9.69 29.26
N ASN A 3 -30.18 -10.95 29.10
CA ASN A 3 -29.53 -11.90 28.19
C ASN A 3 -29.54 -11.36 26.73
N ASP A 4 -30.55 -10.58 26.39
CA ASP A 4 -30.69 -9.93 25.08
C ASP A 4 -29.63 -8.84 24.88
N ASP A 5 -29.30 -8.06 25.93
CA ASP A 5 -28.24 -7.04 25.86
C ASP A 5 -26.87 -7.68 25.58
N ILE A 6 -26.57 -8.83 26.22
CA ILE A 6 -25.31 -9.57 26.02
C ILE A 6 -25.24 -10.13 24.59
N TYR A 7 -26.35 -10.64 24.08
CA TYR A 7 -26.44 -11.15 22.70
C TYR A 7 -26.14 -10.06 21.66
N TRP A 8 -26.79 -8.88 21.79
CA TRP A 8 -26.58 -7.75 20.86
C TRP A 8 -25.16 -7.19 20.92
N ILE A 9 -24.57 -7.07 22.12
CA ILE A 9 -23.18 -6.64 22.27
C ILE A 9 -22.22 -7.65 21.58
N GLY A 10 -22.51 -8.95 21.68
CA GLY A 10 -21.73 -9.98 21.02
C GLY A 10 -21.78 -9.88 19.49
N ILE A 11 -22.96 -9.67 18.92
CA ILE A 11 -23.14 -9.47 17.46
C ILE A 11 -22.41 -8.21 16.98
N ASP A 12 -22.56 -7.09 17.68
CA ASP A 12 -21.88 -5.84 17.34
C ASP A 12 -20.36 -5.97 17.37
N LEU A 13 -19.83 -6.71 18.33
CA LEU A 13 -18.39 -6.99 18.41
C LEU A 13 -17.90 -7.83 17.22
N ILE A 14 -18.64 -8.89 16.88
CA ILE A 14 -18.30 -9.76 15.72
C ILE A 14 -18.37 -8.94 14.42
N ASN A 15 -19.44 -8.14 14.23
CA ASN A 15 -19.58 -7.27 13.08
C ASN A 15 -18.42 -6.26 12.97
N SER A 16 -18.02 -5.67 14.09
CA SER A 16 -16.92 -4.71 14.14
C SER A 16 -15.58 -5.36 13.80
N ILE A 17 -15.30 -6.56 14.32
CA ILE A 17 -14.09 -7.31 14.01
C ILE A 17 -14.07 -7.71 12.52
N LEU A 18 -15.17 -8.23 12.01
CA LEU A 18 -15.28 -8.67 10.62
C LEU A 18 -15.13 -7.52 9.63
N SER A 19 -15.87 -6.42 9.86
CA SER A 19 -15.77 -5.20 9.08
C SER A 19 -14.38 -4.56 9.18
N GLY A 20 -13.78 -4.64 10.37
CA GLY A 20 -12.42 -4.15 10.62
C GLY A 20 -11.37 -4.98 9.89
N ALA A 21 -11.48 -6.31 9.88
CA ALA A 21 -10.59 -7.18 9.13
C ALA A 21 -10.64 -6.90 7.62
N MET A 22 -11.84 -6.64 7.08
CA MET A 22 -12.02 -6.28 5.67
C MET A 22 -11.46 -4.91 5.32
N LEU A 23 -11.66 -3.92 6.20
CA LEU A 23 -10.98 -2.63 6.08
C LEU A 23 -9.45 -2.81 6.16
N GLY A 24 -9.00 -3.75 6.99
CA GLY A 24 -7.60 -4.14 7.08
C GLY A 24 -7.03 -4.70 5.77
N GLY A 25 -7.80 -5.47 5.02
CA GLY A 25 -7.43 -5.91 3.67
C GLY A 25 -7.19 -4.74 2.71
N TYR A 26 -8.03 -3.71 2.76
CA TYR A 26 -7.83 -2.47 2.02
C TYR A 26 -6.52 -1.77 2.39
N TYR A 27 -6.21 -1.64 3.67
CA TYR A 27 -4.95 -1.06 4.13
C TYR A 27 -3.73 -1.93 3.77
N ALA A 28 -3.88 -3.23 3.81
CA ALA A 28 -2.84 -4.16 3.35
C ALA A 28 -2.51 -3.95 1.87
N LEU A 29 -3.51 -3.83 0.99
CA LEU A 29 -3.31 -3.55 -0.44
C LEU A 29 -2.49 -2.28 -0.67
N ILE A 30 -2.85 -1.19 0.01
CA ILE A 30 -2.16 0.10 -0.10
C ILE A 30 -0.69 -0.03 0.34
N SER A 31 -0.42 -0.86 1.35
CA SER A 31 0.90 -0.97 1.98
C SER A 31 1.84 -2.01 1.36
N ILE A 32 1.32 -3.03 0.67
CA ILE A 32 2.14 -4.15 0.12
C ILE A 32 3.25 -3.64 -0.81
N GLY A 33 2.93 -2.70 -1.71
CA GLY A 33 3.94 -2.13 -2.61
C GLY A 33 5.02 -1.33 -1.88
N LEU A 34 4.64 -0.56 -0.86
CA LEU A 34 5.57 0.17 -0.01
C LEU A 34 6.46 -0.77 0.80
N ALA A 35 5.87 -1.83 1.37
CA ALA A 35 6.59 -2.86 2.12
C ALA A 35 7.63 -3.58 1.24
N LEU A 36 7.28 -3.89 -0.01
CA LEU A 36 8.21 -4.48 -0.97
C LEU A 36 9.38 -3.54 -1.25
N ASN A 37 9.13 -2.27 -1.59
CA ASN A 37 10.17 -1.29 -1.86
C ASN A 37 11.09 -1.11 -0.64
N PHE A 38 10.51 -0.94 0.55
CA PHE A 38 11.31 -0.78 1.77
C PHE A 38 12.12 -2.05 2.08
N GLY A 39 11.52 -3.24 1.92
CA GLY A 39 12.18 -4.51 2.17
C GLY A 39 13.38 -4.75 1.26
N VAL A 40 13.36 -4.22 0.04
CA VAL A 40 14.43 -4.42 -0.96
C VAL A 40 15.51 -3.35 -0.88
N MET A 41 15.12 -2.08 -0.75
CA MET A 41 16.06 -0.96 -0.88
C MET A 41 16.33 -0.24 0.44
N ARG A 42 15.58 -0.58 1.51
CA ARG A 42 15.62 0.10 2.81
C ARG A 42 15.38 1.62 2.72
N LEU A 43 14.70 2.04 1.66
CA LEU A 43 14.34 3.44 1.40
C LEU A 43 12.82 3.60 1.44
N VAL A 44 12.37 4.69 2.05
CA VAL A 44 10.96 5.09 2.02
C VAL A 44 10.74 5.95 0.78
N ASN A 45 9.85 5.51 -0.10
CA ASN A 45 9.43 6.31 -1.24
C ASN A 45 8.24 7.18 -0.82
N LEU A 46 8.48 8.48 -0.61
CA LEU A 46 7.44 9.41 -0.17
C LEU A 46 6.39 9.72 -1.24
N SER A 47 6.66 9.42 -2.51
CA SER A 47 5.66 9.57 -3.58
C SER A 47 4.77 8.34 -3.77
N HIS A 48 4.89 7.29 -2.91
CA HIS A 48 4.13 6.06 -3.09
C HIS A 48 2.61 6.29 -3.10
N GLY A 49 2.10 7.17 -2.25
CA GLY A 49 0.68 7.52 -2.22
C GLY A 49 0.19 8.19 -3.51
N ASP A 50 1.01 9.06 -4.12
CA ASP A 50 0.65 9.73 -5.37
C ASP A 50 0.57 8.74 -6.53
N TRP A 51 1.41 7.71 -6.55
CA TRP A 51 1.32 6.63 -7.54
C TRP A 51 0.04 5.82 -7.44
N LEU A 52 -0.52 5.64 -6.22
CA LEU A 52 -1.84 5.03 -6.04
C LEU A 52 -2.92 5.87 -6.74
N ILE A 53 -2.89 7.18 -6.53
CA ILE A 53 -3.86 8.12 -7.10
C ILE A 53 -3.71 8.22 -8.63
N ILE A 54 -2.48 8.26 -9.15
CA ILE A 54 -2.22 8.22 -10.60
C ILE A 54 -2.84 6.96 -11.21
N ALA A 55 -2.65 5.79 -10.60
CA ALA A 55 -3.24 4.55 -11.08
C ALA A 55 -4.77 4.62 -11.08
N ALA A 56 -5.39 5.20 -10.04
CA ALA A 56 -6.84 5.42 -9.98
C ALA A 56 -7.32 6.35 -11.11
N TYR A 57 -6.61 7.46 -11.39
CA TYR A 57 -6.93 8.35 -12.50
C TYR A 57 -6.78 7.68 -13.87
N ILE A 58 -5.73 6.89 -14.08
CA ILE A 58 -5.57 6.15 -15.35
C ILE A 58 -6.73 5.17 -15.53
N CYS A 59 -7.14 4.43 -14.48
CA CYS A 59 -8.31 3.55 -14.54
C CYS A 59 -9.59 4.32 -14.87
N ALA A 60 -9.86 5.43 -14.17
CA ALA A 60 -11.04 6.26 -14.41
C ALA A 60 -11.06 6.83 -15.84
N THR A 61 -9.91 7.26 -16.36
CA THR A 61 -9.77 7.76 -17.73
C THR A 61 -10.03 6.67 -18.77
N LEU A 62 -9.47 5.47 -18.59
CA LEU A 62 -9.73 4.33 -19.47
C LEU A 62 -11.21 3.95 -19.52
N MET A 63 -11.91 4.02 -18.38
CA MET A 63 -13.35 3.77 -18.32
C MET A 63 -14.15 4.84 -19.06
N THR A 64 -13.80 6.11 -18.89
CA THR A 64 -14.55 7.21 -19.49
C THR A 64 -14.26 7.36 -21.00
N VAL A 65 -13.00 7.23 -21.43
CA VAL A 65 -12.58 7.43 -22.81
C VAL A 65 -12.83 6.20 -23.68
N LEU A 66 -12.49 4.99 -23.15
CA LEU A 66 -12.60 3.74 -23.91
C LEU A 66 -13.86 2.94 -23.55
N SER A 67 -14.71 3.43 -22.65
CA SER A 67 -15.91 2.72 -22.16
C SER A 67 -15.60 1.30 -21.68
N MET A 68 -14.40 1.09 -21.10
CA MET A 68 -13.96 -0.22 -20.63
C MET A 68 -14.64 -0.58 -19.30
N PRO A 69 -15.04 -1.85 -19.11
CA PRO A 69 -15.48 -2.31 -17.80
C PRO A 69 -14.37 -2.13 -16.74
N PRO A 70 -14.72 -1.82 -15.47
CA PRO A 70 -13.75 -1.44 -14.44
C PRO A 70 -12.56 -2.40 -14.32
N PHE A 71 -12.81 -3.69 -14.17
CA PHE A 71 -11.77 -4.70 -13.94
C PHE A 71 -10.82 -4.90 -15.13
N TRP A 72 -11.27 -4.65 -16.36
CA TRP A 72 -10.44 -4.76 -17.56
C TRP A 72 -9.37 -3.68 -17.63
N THR A 73 -9.59 -2.53 -16.98
CA THR A 73 -8.59 -1.46 -16.91
C THR A 73 -7.30 -1.92 -16.25
N LEU A 74 -7.37 -2.86 -15.29
CA LEU A 74 -6.20 -3.41 -14.62
C LEU A 74 -5.24 -4.13 -15.57
N ILE A 75 -5.73 -4.74 -16.65
CA ILE A 75 -4.87 -5.42 -17.65
C ILE A 75 -3.91 -4.42 -18.32
N ILE A 76 -4.33 -3.17 -18.44
CA ILE A 76 -3.50 -2.10 -19.05
C ILE A 76 -2.71 -1.38 -17.94
N VAL A 77 -3.37 -1.02 -16.84
CA VAL A 77 -2.78 -0.16 -15.82
C VAL A 77 -1.65 -0.86 -15.05
N VAL A 78 -1.79 -2.14 -14.74
CA VAL A 78 -0.75 -2.91 -14.03
C VAL A 78 0.57 -2.96 -14.81
N PRO A 79 0.62 -3.34 -16.10
CA PRO A 79 1.86 -3.28 -16.89
C PRO A 79 2.40 -1.87 -17.08
N VAL A 80 1.53 -0.88 -17.29
CA VAL A 80 1.95 0.53 -17.45
C VAL A 80 2.63 1.01 -16.18
N MET A 81 2.02 0.78 -15.01
CA MET A 81 2.59 1.17 -13.73
C MET A 81 3.88 0.39 -13.40
N PHE A 82 3.99 -0.87 -13.83
CA PHE A 82 5.25 -1.60 -13.76
C PHE A 82 6.35 -0.90 -14.57
N CYS A 83 6.08 -0.54 -15.81
CA CYS A 83 7.05 0.15 -16.68
C CYS A 83 7.45 1.51 -16.11
N ILE A 84 6.48 2.27 -15.59
CA ILE A 84 6.74 3.56 -14.93
C ILE A 84 7.66 3.35 -13.70
N GLY A 85 7.31 2.41 -12.81
CA GLY A 85 8.11 2.13 -11.62
C GLY A 85 9.53 1.68 -11.93
N TYR A 86 9.67 0.81 -12.93
CA TYR A 86 10.97 0.38 -13.44
C TYR A 86 11.76 1.57 -14.00
N GLY A 87 11.12 2.42 -14.81
CA GLY A 87 11.75 3.59 -15.43
C GLY A 87 12.18 4.64 -14.41
N VAL A 88 11.33 4.98 -13.45
CA VAL A 88 11.62 5.92 -12.37
C VAL A 88 12.79 5.42 -11.51
N GLN A 89 12.77 4.16 -11.15
CA GLN A 89 13.86 3.58 -10.36
C GLN A 89 15.18 3.61 -11.12
N ARG A 90 15.18 3.14 -12.37
CA ARG A 90 16.39 3.04 -13.18
C ARG A 90 16.93 4.40 -13.61
N GLY A 91 16.04 5.32 -14.01
CA GLY A 91 16.41 6.63 -14.56
C GLY A 91 16.72 7.67 -13.48
N LEU A 92 16.04 7.62 -12.33
CA LEU A 92 16.16 8.63 -11.29
C LEU A 92 16.76 8.06 -9.99
N LEU A 93 16.10 7.11 -9.35
CA LEU A 93 16.44 6.71 -7.99
C LEU A 93 17.76 5.94 -7.88
N ASN A 94 18.12 5.15 -8.88
CA ASN A 94 19.43 4.47 -8.87
C ASN A 94 20.62 5.45 -8.95
N HIS A 95 20.44 6.62 -9.56
CA HIS A 95 21.49 7.63 -9.64
C HIS A 95 21.73 8.36 -8.31
N ILE A 96 20.74 8.38 -7.44
CA ILE A 96 20.76 9.06 -6.15
C ILE A 96 20.69 8.10 -4.95
N SER A 97 20.84 6.80 -5.19
CA SER A 97 20.88 5.81 -4.13
C SER A 97 22.04 6.07 -3.16
N MET A 98 21.95 5.51 -1.94
CA MET A 98 22.99 5.63 -0.92
C MET A 98 24.39 5.26 -1.46
N GLN A 99 24.50 4.15 -2.20
CA GLN A 99 25.77 3.73 -2.81
C GLN A 99 26.33 4.75 -3.80
N SER A 100 25.45 5.41 -4.58
CA SER A 100 25.86 6.46 -5.51
C SER A 100 26.33 7.72 -4.79
N ALA A 101 25.71 8.05 -3.66
CA ALA A 101 26.09 9.18 -2.84
C ALA A 101 27.43 8.96 -2.11
N GLU A 102 27.64 7.77 -1.56
CA GLU A 102 28.90 7.37 -0.93
C GLU A 102 30.07 7.37 -1.93
N ARG A 103 29.87 6.84 -3.13
CA ARG A 103 30.87 6.91 -4.22
C ARG A 103 31.26 8.35 -4.60
N ARG A 104 30.38 9.32 -4.35
CA ARG A 104 30.61 10.75 -4.58
C ARG A 104 31.25 11.45 -3.36
N GLY A 105 31.63 10.72 -2.32
CA GLY A 105 32.22 11.26 -1.10
C GLY A 105 31.27 12.06 -0.24
N MET A 106 29.95 11.82 -0.35
CA MET A 106 28.95 12.50 0.49
C MET A 106 28.95 11.92 1.91
N SER A 107 28.60 12.73 2.90
CA SER A 107 28.47 12.25 4.27
C SER A 107 27.34 11.21 4.37
N PRO A 108 27.46 10.19 5.27
CA PRO A 108 26.44 9.13 5.41
C PRO A 108 25.04 9.67 5.70
N VAL A 109 24.94 10.75 6.48
CA VAL A 109 23.64 11.39 6.80
C VAL A 109 23.01 12.00 5.54
N PHE A 110 23.81 12.68 4.71
CA PHE A 110 23.31 13.26 3.47
C PHE A 110 22.95 12.18 2.44
N ALA A 111 23.75 11.11 2.35
CA ALA A 111 23.46 9.97 1.51
C ALA A 111 22.12 9.29 1.83
N LEU A 112 21.75 9.23 3.12
CA LEU A 112 20.46 8.70 3.58
C LEU A 112 19.30 9.67 3.27
N MET A 113 19.52 10.98 3.38
CA MET A 113 18.49 12.00 3.19
C MET A 113 18.15 12.28 1.73
N LEU A 114 19.11 12.10 0.83
CA LEU A 114 18.96 12.46 -0.58
C LEU A 114 17.79 11.72 -1.29
N PRO A 115 17.63 10.39 -1.16
CA PRO A 115 16.49 9.69 -1.75
C PRO A 115 15.14 10.14 -1.18
N LEU A 116 15.06 10.45 0.12
CA LEU A 116 13.85 10.98 0.75
C LEU A 116 13.47 12.34 0.16
N LEU A 117 14.44 13.25 0.03
CA LEU A 117 14.20 14.57 -0.55
C LEU A 117 13.73 14.49 -2.00
N VAL A 118 14.34 13.60 -2.79
CA VAL A 118 13.97 13.44 -4.21
C VAL A 118 12.58 12.82 -4.35
N THR A 119 12.24 11.79 -3.56
CA THR A 119 10.89 11.21 -3.60
C THR A 119 9.83 12.17 -3.06
N PHE A 120 10.17 13.05 -2.13
CA PHE A 120 9.30 14.14 -1.68
C PHE A 120 9.08 15.17 -2.79
N GLY A 121 10.14 15.63 -3.45
CA GLY A 121 10.02 16.51 -4.61
C GLY A 121 9.20 15.88 -5.74
N MET A 122 9.38 14.58 -5.98
CA MET A 122 8.58 13.83 -6.95
C MET A 122 7.09 13.79 -6.55
N SER A 123 6.77 13.61 -5.26
CA SER A 123 5.40 13.67 -4.75
C SER A 123 4.73 15.02 -5.08
N ILE A 124 5.43 16.13 -4.86
CA ILE A 124 4.92 17.47 -5.20
C ILE A 124 4.67 17.59 -6.73
N VAL A 125 5.62 17.15 -7.54
CA VAL A 125 5.48 17.21 -9.01
C VAL A 125 4.30 16.35 -9.49
N LEU A 126 4.11 15.16 -8.92
CA LEU A 126 3.03 14.26 -9.30
C LEU A 126 1.66 14.81 -8.88
N SER A 127 1.51 15.28 -7.64
CA SER A 127 0.24 15.84 -7.15
C SER A 127 -0.15 17.12 -7.90
N GLN A 128 0.80 18.03 -8.15
CA GLN A 128 0.55 19.23 -8.95
C GLN A 128 0.33 18.89 -10.43
N GLY A 129 1.04 17.92 -10.99
CA GLY A 129 0.82 17.43 -12.35
C GLY A 129 -0.58 16.84 -12.52
N MET A 130 -1.04 16.04 -11.57
CA MET A 130 -2.42 15.52 -11.56
C MET A 130 -3.46 16.66 -11.50
N LEU A 131 -3.21 17.69 -10.68
CA LEU A 131 -4.09 18.85 -10.58
C LEU A 131 -4.21 19.61 -11.92
N LEU A 132 -3.11 19.76 -12.64
CA LEU A 132 -3.10 20.42 -13.95
C LEU A 132 -3.85 19.60 -15.02
N ILE A 133 -3.79 18.29 -14.96
CA ILE A 133 -4.39 17.40 -15.97
C ILE A 133 -5.87 17.11 -15.68
N PHE A 134 -6.19 16.84 -14.42
CA PHE A 134 -7.52 16.36 -13.97
C PHE A 134 -8.34 17.40 -13.22
N SER A 135 -7.79 18.59 -12.98
CA SER A 135 -8.39 19.63 -12.13
C SER A 135 -8.55 19.18 -10.66
N SER A 136 -9.27 19.95 -9.87
CA SER A 136 -9.54 19.62 -8.46
C SER A 136 -10.84 18.80 -8.25
N ASP A 137 -11.49 18.40 -9.34
CA ASP A 137 -12.76 17.69 -9.27
C ASP A 137 -12.56 16.27 -8.74
N ALA A 138 -13.46 15.84 -7.86
CA ALA A 138 -13.42 14.50 -7.31
C ALA A 138 -13.82 13.46 -8.36
N ALA A 139 -12.94 12.51 -8.62
CA ALA A 139 -13.18 11.38 -9.51
C ALA A 139 -13.62 10.14 -8.73
N THR A 140 -14.40 9.26 -9.36
CA THR A 140 -14.81 7.97 -8.82
C THR A 140 -14.86 6.91 -9.91
N ILE A 141 -14.56 5.67 -9.57
CA ILE A 141 -14.77 4.51 -10.44
C ILE A 141 -16.13 3.91 -10.11
N LYS A 142 -17.12 4.19 -10.93
CA LYS A 142 -18.49 3.68 -10.74
C LYS A 142 -18.51 2.16 -10.91
N ASN A 143 -19.14 1.46 -9.99
CA ASN A 143 -19.34 0.02 -10.04
C ASN A 143 -20.58 -0.39 -9.25
N ASP A 144 -21.18 -1.50 -9.65
CA ASP A 144 -22.39 -2.03 -9.00
C ASP A 144 -22.09 -2.74 -7.67
N LEU A 145 -20.84 -3.15 -7.46
CA LEU A 145 -20.41 -3.87 -6.25
C LEU A 145 -20.41 -2.99 -5.00
N SER A 146 -20.33 -1.66 -5.17
CA SER A 146 -20.35 -0.71 -4.04
C SER A 146 -21.68 -0.73 -3.27
N TYR A 147 -22.75 -1.13 -3.93
CA TYR A 147 -24.11 -1.15 -3.36
C TYR A 147 -24.55 -2.54 -2.93
N SER A 148 -23.76 -3.58 -3.21
CA SER A 148 -24.08 -4.96 -2.87
C SER A 148 -23.54 -5.33 -1.48
N ALA A 149 -24.32 -6.11 -0.73
CA ALA A 149 -23.92 -6.69 0.54
C ALA A 149 -24.19 -8.19 0.54
N ILE A 150 -23.28 -8.94 1.14
CA ILE A 150 -23.43 -10.37 1.39
C ILE A 150 -24.04 -10.53 2.78
N HIS A 151 -25.26 -11.03 2.86
CA HIS A 151 -25.94 -11.33 4.13
C HIS A 151 -25.52 -12.76 4.57
N LEU A 152 -24.76 -12.82 5.67
CA LEU A 152 -24.37 -14.10 6.26
C LEU A 152 -25.47 -14.64 7.20
N SER A 153 -26.21 -13.72 7.85
CA SER A 153 -27.36 -13.97 8.71
C SER A 153 -28.27 -12.74 8.67
N GLU A 154 -29.44 -12.83 9.31
CA GLU A 154 -30.35 -11.67 9.44
C GLU A 154 -29.64 -10.46 10.08
N ASP A 155 -28.71 -10.70 11.00
CA ASP A 155 -28.01 -9.66 11.77
C ASP A 155 -26.56 -9.39 11.30
N LEU A 156 -26.03 -10.20 10.36
CA LEU A 156 -24.65 -10.12 9.89
C LEU A 156 -24.59 -9.81 8.38
N SER A 157 -24.12 -8.62 8.03
CA SER A 157 -23.95 -8.23 6.64
C SER A 157 -22.56 -7.68 6.36
N ILE A 158 -22.01 -8.05 5.21
CA ILE A 158 -20.67 -7.66 4.77
C ILE A 158 -20.78 -6.96 3.42
N SER A 159 -20.11 -5.81 3.28
CA SER A 159 -20.00 -5.16 1.98
C SER A 159 -19.20 -6.06 1.02
N THR A 160 -19.79 -6.41 -0.12
CA THR A 160 -19.17 -7.22 -1.18
C THR A 160 -17.86 -6.59 -1.66
N LEU A 161 -17.83 -5.27 -1.76
CA LEU A 161 -16.64 -4.53 -2.18
C LEU A 161 -15.49 -4.68 -1.16
N LYS A 162 -15.77 -4.49 0.15
CA LYS A 162 -14.74 -4.65 1.20
C LYS A 162 -14.22 -6.08 1.29
N PHE A 163 -15.09 -7.07 1.10
CA PHE A 163 -14.69 -8.47 1.02
C PHE A 163 -13.78 -8.72 -0.19
N GLY A 164 -14.12 -8.13 -1.35
CA GLY A 164 -13.27 -8.15 -2.52
C GLY A 164 -11.87 -7.58 -2.28
N PHE A 165 -11.74 -6.50 -1.51
CA PHE A 165 -10.45 -5.92 -1.14
C PHE A 165 -9.61 -6.86 -0.29
N PHE A 166 -10.24 -7.53 0.68
CA PHE A 166 -9.57 -8.50 1.53
C PHE A 166 -9.03 -9.69 0.72
N ILE A 167 -9.85 -10.24 -0.19
CA ILE A 167 -9.43 -11.32 -1.08
C ILE A 167 -8.33 -10.84 -2.03
N ALA A 168 -8.46 -9.68 -2.64
CA ALA A 168 -7.43 -9.12 -3.52
C ALA A 168 -6.10 -8.93 -2.79
N ALA A 169 -6.12 -8.44 -1.54
CA ALA A 169 -4.92 -8.31 -0.70
C ALA A 169 -4.26 -9.67 -0.43
N ALA A 170 -5.06 -10.66 -0.05
CA ALA A 170 -4.56 -12.01 0.23
C ALA A 170 -3.97 -12.67 -1.02
N VAL A 171 -4.64 -12.55 -2.16
CA VAL A 171 -4.17 -13.09 -3.46
C VAL A 171 -2.90 -12.39 -3.90
N LEU A 172 -2.84 -11.05 -3.83
CA LEU A 172 -1.67 -10.28 -4.21
C LEU A 172 -0.47 -10.62 -3.31
N LEU A 173 -0.68 -10.71 -2.00
CA LEU A 173 0.35 -11.13 -1.05
C LEU A 173 0.87 -12.54 -1.38
N ALA A 174 -0.04 -13.50 -1.58
CA ALA A 174 0.33 -14.87 -1.92
C ALA A 174 1.10 -14.93 -3.25
N ALA A 175 0.64 -14.23 -4.27
CA ALA A 175 1.31 -14.15 -5.57
C ALA A 175 2.73 -13.57 -5.45
N LEU A 176 2.89 -12.46 -4.72
CA LEU A 176 4.20 -11.85 -4.50
C LEU A 176 5.13 -12.74 -3.66
N ALA A 177 4.61 -13.38 -2.61
CA ALA A 177 5.38 -14.28 -1.77
C ALA A 177 5.86 -15.50 -2.56
N LEU A 178 4.99 -16.11 -3.38
CA LEU A 178 5.34 -17.24 -4.25
C LEU A 178 6.32 -16.82 -5.34
N TRP A 179 6.10 -15.66 -5.96
CA TRP A 179 7.02 -15.11 -6.96
C TRP A 179 8.41 -14.88 -6.38
N MET A 180 8.51 -14.23 -5.22
CA MET A 180 9.78 -14.02 -4.53
C MET A 180 10.45 -15.33 -4.12
N LYS A 181 9.69 -16.34 -3.70
CA LYS A 181 10.24 -17.64 -3.26
C LYS A 181 10.76 -18.49 -4.42
N ASN A 182 9.99 -18.55 -5.52
CA ASN A 182 10.18 -19.56 -6.55
C ASN A 182 10.98 -19.08 -7.77
N THR A 183 11.11 -17.76 -7.99
CA THR A 183 11.79 -17.23 -9.19
C THR A 183 13.26 -16.85 -8.95
N HIS A 184 14.04 -16.84 -10.04
CA HIS A 184 15.42 -16.34 -10.01
C HIS A 184 15.46 -14.85 -9.60
N THR A 185 14.55 -14.04 -10.13
CA THR A 185 14.45 -12.61 -9.79
C THR A 185 14.13 -12.41 -8.30
N GLY A 186 13.22 -13.21 -7.74
CA GLY A 186 12.88 -13.15 -6.32
C GLY A 186 14.07 -13.54 -5.42
N ARG A 187 14.90 -14.52 -5.83
CA ARG A 187 16.14 -14.86 -5.11
C ARG A 187 17.17 -13.73 -5.21
N ALA A 188 17.32 -13.14 -6.39
CA ALA A 188 18.23 -12.01 -6.59
C ALA A 188 17.79 -10.77 -5.78
N ILE A 189 16.48 -10.51 -5.68
CA ILE A 189 15.92 -9.45 -4.83
C ILE A 189 16.33 -9.68 -3.37
N ARG A 190 16.13 -10.89 -2.83
CA ARG A 190 16.51 -11.19 -1.43
C ARG A 190 18.02 -11.06 -1.20
N ALA A 191 18.85 -11.61 -2.08
CA ALA A 191 20.29 -11.46 -1.98
C ALA A 191 20.73 -9.99 -1.99
N SER A 192 20.14 -9.17 -2.88
CA SER A 192 20.45 -7.73 -2.95
C SER A 192 19.89 -6.93 -1.75
N SER A 193 18.85 -7.43 -1.09
CA SER A 193 18.30 -6.84 0.13
C SER A 193 19.14 -7.15 1.37
N ASP A 194 19.72 -8.35 1.43
CA ASP A 194 20.58 -8.77 2.55
C ASP A 194 21.92 -8.03 2.50
N ASP A 195 22.65 -8.13 1.39
CA ASP A 195 23.90 -7.42 1.16
C ASP A 195 24.08 -7.09 -0.34
N PRO A 196 23.86 -5.82 -0.73
CA PRO A 196 23.98 -5.40 -2.13
C PRO A 196 25.40 -5.44 -2.67
N GLU A 197 26.45 -5.33 -1.84
CA GLU A 197 27.83 -5.40 -2.28
C GLU A 197 28.23 -6.83 -2.60
N ILE A 198 27.96 -7.77 -1.68
CA ILE A 198 28.20 -9.20 -1.91
C ILE A 198 27.38 -9.68 -3.11
N ALA A 199 26.11 -9.28 -3.23
CA ALA A 199 25.28 -9.63 -4.38
C ALA A 199 25.90 -9.17 -5.72
N SER A 200 26.48 -7.97 -5.75
CA SER A 200 27.15 -7.44 -6.94
C SER A 200 28.41 -8.22 -7.30
N LEU A 201 29.20 -8.65 -6.31
CA LEU A 201 30.39 -9.49 -6.50
C LEU A 201 30.03 -10.89 -7.05
N MET A 202 28.82 -11.37 -6.72
CA MET A 202 28.27 -12.63 -7.26
C MET A 202 27.65 -12.48 -8.66
N GLY A 203 27.81 -11.32 -9.31
CA GLY A 203 27.34 -11.03 -10.67
C GLY A 203 25.88 -10.57 -10.75
N ILE A 204 25.23 -10.27 -9.63
CA ILE A 204 23.85 -9.72 -9.64
C ILE A 204 23.90 -8.22 -9.93
N ASN A 205 23.21 -7.79 -10.99
CA ASN A 205 23.05 -6.37 -11.29
C ASN A 205 21.99 -5.76 -10.33
N THR A 206 22.45 -5.27 -9.18
CA THR A 206 21.58 -4.71 -8.12
C THR A 206 20.72 -3.56 -8.61
N ALA A 207 21.24 -2.69 -9.50
CA ALA A 207 20.48 -1.58 -10.09
C ALA A 207 19.29 -2.06 -10.94
N HIS A 208 19.45 -3.16 -11.68
CA HIS A 208 18.36 -3.79 -12.45
C HIS A 208 17.33 -4.45 -11.51
N ILE A 209 17.81 -5.14 -10.49
CA ILE A 209 16.96 -5.81 -9.50
C ILE A 209 16.11 -4.79 -8.73
N TYR A 210 16.66 -3.66 -8.32
CA TYR A 210 15.92 -2.56 -7.69
C TYR A 210 14.87 -1.97 -8.63
N ALA A 211 15.19 -1.84 -9.92
CA ALA A 211 14.21 -1.37 -10.91
C ALA A 211 13.03 -2.34 -11.06
N ILE A 212 13.28 -3.65 -11.09
CA ILE A 212 12.22 -4.66 -11.13
C ILE A 212 11.37 -4.61 -9.85
N ALA A 213 12.00 -4.53 -8.67
CA ALA A 213 11.29 -4.45 -7.40
C ALA A 213 10.37 -3.23 -7.33
N SER A 214 10.85 -2.05 -7.76
CA SER A 214 10.06 -0.83 -7.84
C SER A 214 8.93 -0.93 -8.88
N GLY A 215 9.19 -1.57 -10.02
CA GLY A 215 8.15 -1.88 -11.01
C GLY A 215 7.02 -2.74 -10.43
N VAL A 216 7.37 -3.83 -9.73
CA VAL A 216 6.39 -4.71 -9.06
C VAL A 216 5.66 -3.98 -7.94
N ALA A 217 6.35 -3.11 -7.19
CA ALA A 217 5.74 -2.31 -6.14
C ALA A 217 4.68 -1.33 -6.70
N LEU A 218 4.97 -0.64 -7.82
CA LEU A 218 3.99 0.23 -8.46
C LEU A 218 2.88 -0.54 -9.19
N ALA A 219 3.18 -1.72 -9.74
CA ALA A 219 2.16 -2.63 -10.26
C ALA A 219 1.19 -3.07 -9.14
N SER A 220 1.69 -3.37 -7.94
CA SER A 220 0.87 -3.67 -6.76
C SER A 220 0.06 -2.45 -6.32
N ALA A 221 0.70 -1.28 -6.30
CA ALA A 221 0.06 -0.01 -5.99
C ALA A 221 -1.10 0.31 -6.95
N SER A 222 -1.00 -0.08 -8.23
CA SER A 222 -2.09 0.16 -9.19
C SER A 222 -3.35 -0.63 -8.87
N VAL A 223 -3.23 -1.84 -8.35
CA VAL A 223 -4.38 -2.61 -7.86
C VAL A 223 -5.03 -1.91 -6.66
N ALA A 224 -4.22 -1.39 -5.74
CA ALA A 224 -4.73 -0.63 -4.60
C ALA A 224 -5.39 0.70 -5.05
N GLY A 225 -4.77 1.44 -6.00
CA GLY A 225 -5.34 2.67 -6.58
C GLY A 225 -6.70 2.44 -7.25
N PHE A 226 -6.84 1.37 -8.03
CA PHE A 226 -8.12 0.96 -8.60
C PHE A 226 -9.18 0.73 -7.49
N MET A 227 -8.82 -0.01 -6.44
CA MET A 227 -9.71 -0.29 -5.32
C MET A 227 -10.09 0.98 -4.53
N ILE A 228 -9.15 1.93 -4.38
CA ILE A 228 -9.43 3.25 -3.81
C ILE A 228 -10.53 3.95 -4.63
N GLY A 229 -10.35 4.02 -5.95
CA GLY A 229 -11.31 4.67 -6.84
C GLY A 229 -12.70 4.04 -6.83
N MET A 230 -12.79 2.73 -6.59
CA MET A 230 -14.07 2.01 -6.45
C MET A 230 -14.75 2.26 -5.08
N SER A 231 -13.96 2.53 -4.02
CA SER A 231 -14.50 2.63 -2.66
C SER A 231 -14.96 4.03 -2.28
N ARG A 232 -14.33 5.05 -2.85
CA ARG A 232 -14.60 6.46 -2.53
C ARG A 232 -14.17 7.37 -3.67
N SER A 233 -14.67 8.61 -3.64
CA SER A 233 -14.13 9.68 -4.48
C SER A 233 -12.70 10.02 -4.06
N PHE A 234 -11.86 10.37 -5.03
CA PHE A 234 -10.46 10.72 -4.83
C PHE A 234 -10.10 12.00 -5.62
N GLN A 235 -9.10 12.70 -5.09
CA GLN A 235 -8.59 13.96 -5.63
C GLN A 235 -7.06 13.90 -5.77
N PRO A 236 -6.43 14.82 -6.55
CA PRO A 236 -4.99 14.82 -6.78
C PRO A 236 -4.13 14.84 -5.51
N PHE A 237 -4.61 15.45 -4.42
CA PHE A 237 -3.87 15.57 -3.15
C PHE A 237 -4.10 14.44 -2.14
N ASP A 238 -4.92 13.46 -2.48
CA ASP A 238 -5.22 12.33 -1.58
C ASP A 238 -4.03 11.34 -1.42
N GLY A 239 -2.96 11.51 -2.20
CA GLY A 239 -1.78 10.66 -2.10
C GLY A 239 -1.12 10.67 -0.72
N SER A 240 -0.97 11.85 -0.11
CA SER A 240 -0.30 11.99 1.20
C SER A 240 -1.02 11.27 2.36
N PRO A 241 -2.35 11.36 2.54
CA PRO A 241 -3.09 10.56 3.51
C PRO A 241 -2.92 9.05 3.31
N PHE A 242 -2.94 8.57 2.06
CA PHE A 242 -2.74 7.15 1.78
C PHE A 242 -1.31 6.69 2.06
N LEU A 243 -0.31 7.52 1.79
CA LEU A 243 1.07 7.25 2.17
C LEU A 243 1.22 7.07 3.68
N LEU A 244 0.62 7.95 4.48
CA LEU A 244 0.68 7.87 5.95
C LEU A 244 0.05 6.58 6.46
N MET A 245 -1.09 6.17 5.90
CA MET A 245 -1.73 4.90 6.25
C MET A 245 -0.87 3.69 5.82
N ALA A 246 -0.34 3.70 4.60
CA ALA A 246 0.54 2.64 4.10
C ALA A 246 1.79 2.48 4.98
N PHE A 247 2.41 3.60 5.34
CA PHE A 247 3.59 3.62 6.21
C PHE A 247 3.26 3.10 7.61
N GLY A 248 2.13 3.55 8.19
CA GLY A 248 1.66 3.06 9.48
C GLY A 248 1.46 1.55 9.51
N VAL A 249 0.85 0.99 8.45
CA VAL A 249 0.66 -0.47 8.31
C VAL A 249 1.99 -1.21 8.19
N VAL A 250 2.93 -0.68 7.39
CA VAL A 250 4.27 -1.28 7.24
C VAL A 250 5.05 -1.26 8.55
N VAL A 251 4.93 -0.19 9.32
CA VAL A 251 5.54 -0.08 10.65
C VAL A 251 4.91 -1.07 11.63
N LEU A 252 3.57 -1.14 11.69
CA LEU A 252 2.85 -2.11 12.53
C LEU A 252 3.25 -3.55 12.19
N GLY A 253 3.29 -3.88 10.90
CA GLY A 253 3.63 -5.21 10.43
C GLY A 253 5.10 -5.59 10.58
N GLY A 254 5.97 -4.60 10.61
CA GLY A 254 7.43 -4.73 10.56
C GLY A 254 7.98 -4.35 9.20
N LEU A 255 8.88 -3.37 9.20
CA LEU A 255 9.48 -2.77 8.02
C LEU A 255 10.08 -3.83 7.09
N GLY A 256 9.58 -3.90 5.84
CA GLY A 256 10.05 -4.83 4.82
C GLY A 256 9.43 -6.23 4.86
N SER A 257 8.47 -6.50 5.76
CA SER A 257 7.75 -7.77 5.82
C SER A 257 6.43 -7.68 5.05
N LEU A 258 6.31 -8.39 3.92
CA LEU A 258 5.06 -8.46 3.14
C LEU A 258 3.91 -9.07 3.96
N ALA A 259 4.18 -10.20 4.63
CA ALA A 259 3.20 -10.83 5.50
C ALA A 259 2.88 -9.93 6.70
N GLY A 260 3.89 -9.25 7.26
CA GLY A 260 3.72 -8.27 8.32
C GLY A 260 2.76 -7.16 7.93
N SER A 261 2.89 -6.62 6.74
CA SER A 261 1.98 -5.57 6.24
C SER A 261 0.54 -6.04 6.11
N PHE A 262 0.30 -7.29 5.73
CA PHE A 262 -1.05 -7.85 5.69
C PHE A 262 -1.68 -7.93 7.09
N PHE A 263 -0.97 -8.51 8.05
CA PHE A 263 -1.47 -8.60 9.43
C PHE A 263 -1.52 -7.23 10.11
N GLY A 264 -0.55 -6.36 9.87
CA GLY A 264 -0.57 -4.97 10.34
C GLY A 264 -1.78 -4.19 9.83
N GLY A 265 -2.15 -4.39 8.56
CA GLY A 265 -3.37 -3.85 7.97
C GLY A 265 -4.63 -4.33 8.69
N ILE A 266 -4.74 -5.65 8.94
CA ILE A 266 -5.87 -6.24 9.68
C ILE A 266 -5.99 -5.63 11.08
N VAL A 267 -4.89 -5.56 11.82
CA VAL A 267 -4.88 -4.96 13.17
C VAL A 267 -5.32 -3.50 13.12
N LEU A 268 -4.77 -2.71 12.18
CA LEU A 268 -5.15 -1.31 12.02
C LEU A 268 -6.64 -1.16 11.68
N GLY A 269 -7.15 -1.97 10.75
CA GLY A 269 -8.55 -1.94 10.34
C GLY A 269 -9.51 -2.27 11.48
N ILE A 270 -9.21 -3.31 12.27
CA ILE A 270 -10.01 -3.70 13.44
C ILE A 270 -10.03 -2.57 14.47
N VAL A 271 -8.87 -2.00 14.83
CA VAL A 271 -8.78 -0.91 15.81
C VAL A 271 -9.55 0.32 15.35
N GLN A 272 -9.46 0.65 14.06
CA GLN A 272 -10.20 1.78 13.51
C GLN A 272 -11.72 1.58 13.55
N VAL A 273 -12.20 0.41 13.12
CA VAL A 273 -13.65 0.14 13.13
C VAL A 273 -14.16 0.12 14.57
N MET A 274 -13.48 -0.55 15.49
CA MET A 274 -13.86 -0.54 16.91
C MET A 274 -13.83 0.88 17.49
N GLY A 275 -12.81 1.67 17.19
CA GLY A 275 -12.75 3.08 17.59
C GLY A 275 -13.95 3.88 17.10
N GLY A 276 -14.34 3.69 15.84
CA GLY A 276 -15.50 4.34 15.23
C GLY A 276 -16.83 3.89 15.85
N THR A 277 -16.98 2.60 16.11
CA THR A 277 -18.22 2.03 16.67
C THR A 277 -18.45 2.45 18.13
N TYR A 278 -17.42 2.38 18.97
CA TYR A 278 -17.60 2.62 20.42
C TYR A 278 -17.35 4.06 20.84
N PHE A 279 -16.56 4.85 20.13
CA PHE A 279 -16.20 6.22 20.49
C PHE A 279 -16.67 7.27 19.46
N GLY A 280 -17.41 6.83 18.43
CA GLY A 280 -17.96 7.68 17.39
C GLY A 280 -17.06 7.84 16.17
N ALA A 281 -17.64 8.29 15.05
CA ALA A 281 -17.01 8.32 13.73
C ALA A 281 -15.67 9.09 13.70
N SER A 282 -15.54 10.17 14.45
CA SER A 282 -14.30 10.95 14.55
C SER A 282 -13.16 10.17 15.22
N ALA A 283 -13.48 9.24 16.12
CA ALA A 283 -12.49 8.41 16.81
C ALA A 283 -11.89 7.32 15.91
N GLN A 284 -12.50 6.99 14.77
CA GLN A 284 -12.00 5.99 13.84
C GLN A 284 -10.57 6.29 13.38
N LEU A 285 -10.31 7.49 12.88
CA LEU A 285 -8.97 7.89 12.43
C LEU A 285 -8.00 8.06 13.59
N VAL A 286 -8.48 8.63 14.71
CA VAL A 286 -7.65 8.86 15.91
C VAL A 286 -7.15 7.54 16.48
N SER A 287 -8.01 6.53 16.62
CA SER A 287 -7.63 5.20 17.11
C SER A 287 -6.61 4.51 16.20
N GLY A 288 -6.74 4.71 14.87
CA GLY A 288 -5.76 4.20 13.92
C GLY A 288 -4.38 4.83 14.07
N TYR A 289 -4.29 6.15 14.21
CA TYR A 289 -3.00 6.80 14.42
C TYR A 289 -2.44 6.52 15.82
N LEU A 290 -3.29 6.36 16.82
CA LEU A 290 -2.88 6.01 18.17
C LEU A 290 -2.21 4.64 18.21
N ILE A 291 -2.78 3.61 17.56
CA ILE A 291 -2.17 2.28 17.53
C ILE A 291 -0.83 2.27 16.79
N ILE A 292 -0.69 3.07 15.71
CA ILE A 292 0.60 3.25 15.00
C ILE A 292 1.63 3.86 15.95
N LEU A 293 1.27 4.92 16.67
CA LEU A 293 2.15 5.59 17.63
C LEU A 293 2.55 4.64 18.77
N LEU A 294 1.59 3.91 19.33
CA LEU A 294 1.85 2.92 20.38
C LEU A 294 2.80 1.80 19.89
N ALA A 295 2.61 1.34 18.65
CA ALA A 295 3.50 0.34 18.07
C ALA A 295 4.93 0.85 17.91
N LEU A 296 5.10 2.10 17.45
CA LEU A 296 6.42 2.73 17.33
C LEU A 296 7.14 2.85 18.68
N VAL A 297 6.39 3.17 19.74
CA VAL A 297 6.96 3.34 21.08
C VAL A 297 7.27 1.97 21.73
N LEU A 298 6.34 1.00 21.62
CA LEU A 298 6.44 -0.28 22.34
C LEU A 298 7.24 -1.33 21.56
N ARG A 299 7.11 -1.34 20.23
CA ARG A 299 7.76 -2.31 19.33
C ARG A 299 8.24 -1.66 18.04
N PRO A 300 9.35 -0.91 18.04
CA PRO A 300 9.85 -0.19 16.86
C PRO A 300 10.23 -1.12 15.69
N HIS A 301 10.38 -2.42 15.94
CA HIS A 301 10.67 -3.41 14.89
C HIS A 301 9.41 -4.07 14.29
N GLY A 302 8.21 -3.69 14.74
CA GLY A 302 6.94 -4.24 14.28
C GLY A 302 6.54 -5.57 14.91
N LEU A 303 5.32 -6.07 14.55
CA LEU A 303 4.72 -7.25 15.16
C LEU A 303 5.37 -8.58 14.74
N LEU A 304 5.87 -8.68 13.49
CA LEU A 304 6.31 -9.93 12.88
C LEU A 304 7.80 -9.99 12.51
N LYS A 305 8.63 -9.05 12.98
CA LYS A 305 10.07 -9.18 12.75
C LYS A 305 10.64 -10.27 13.65
N LYS A 306 11.21 -11.30 13.05
CA LYS A 306 12.09 -12.23 13.76
C LYS A 306 13.28 -11.44 14.29
N SER A 307 13.48 -11.53 15.60
CA SER A 307 14.69 -11.07 16.32
C SER A 307 15.93 -11.76 15.76
#